data_61c3f816b6ccefb69e9b15ad167992ae
#
_entry.id   61c3f816b6ccefb69e9b15ad167992ae
#
_cell.length_a   1.000
_cell.length_b   1.000
_cell.length_c   1.000
_cell.angle_alpha   90.00
_cell.angle_beta   90.00
_cell.angle_gamma   90.00
#
_symmetry.space_group_name_H-M   'P 1'
#
loop_
_entity.id
_entity.type
_entity.pdbx_description
1 polymer ?
#
loop_
_entity_poly.entity_id
_entity_poly.type
_entity_poly.pdbx_seq_one_letter_code
_entity_poly.pdbx_strand_id
1 'polypeptide(L)'
;MVAATFVLSTLAAAQDHPYLTTQSPITLFNTSDGEFEASRTTHRIRPYDYKLKTDDSFTVIHLGPDHPPIVKTVYGTIPATILGPGTMAMSKDGKYAMVTNTGLRPKVGLSSRLSYPTGVPLTNKDLTSDLLKKQKLSPQLSDMLSVIDLSKEDYPVVQRLLFDDHPINILPHPDGRHFLMFASRFFYVLRLDNGHLTEVSRFPNTYGLGSFWIHSKGDRIFSTQNASAITSLKGGACQAHWFAFEEHKIRYLSEVKVAKGVDSALTDQSFISRISQDGKWALICQRTRGNDRDLCDVLIADLTLDPPAITRAIKQVGDGLENFAFHPNGKMVVAACLENTKNSLAVLDIASSPPRLLYHLDAAGSSQGAEFSPDGDKLFVGSADHGRIEVYDFVGEFELRKNQKFIKIGYGHNSLTIGPRYFPKKSSAK
;
A
#
# COMPACT_ATOMS: atom_id res chain seq x y z
N MET A 1 24.78 50.32 0.20
CA MET A 1 23.85 49.97 1.26
C MET A 1 22.72 49.15 0.63
N VAL A 2 22.76 47.83 0.78
CA VAL A 2 21.73 46.94 0.24
C VAL A 2 20.85 46.56 1.43
N ALA A 3 19.59 46.98 1.38
CA ALA A 3 18.61 46.63 2.42
C ALA A 3 18.19 45.19 2.22
N ALA A 4 18.52 44.32 3.19
CA ALA A 4 18.02 42.95 3.26
C ALA A 4 16.60 43.00 3.84
N THR A 5 15.63 42.73 2.99
CA THR A 5 14.22 42.54 3.43
C THR A 5 14.09 41.17 4.07
N PHE A 6 14.04 41.12 5.39
CA PHE A 6 13.65 39.91 6.11
C PHE A 6 12.15 39.68 5.91
N VAL A 7 11.81 38.64 5.16
CA VAL A 7 10.46 38.10 5.14
C VAL A 7 10.29 37.26 6.42
N LEU A 8 9.69 37.84 7.43
CA LEU A 8 9.17 37.11 8.59
C LEU A 8 7.99 36.25 8.10
N SER A 9 8.23 34.97 7.84
CA SER A 9 7.17 33.99 7.76
C SER A 9 6.57 33.85 9.17
N THR A 10 5.44 34.48 9.40
CA THR A 10 4.60 34.22 10.58
C THR A 10 4.17 32.77 10.53
N LEU A 11 4.82 31.92 11.33
CA LEU A 11 4.26 30.65 11.74
C LEU A 11 2.94 30.98 12.43
N ALA A 12 1.83 30.81 11.70
CA ALA A 12 0.51 30.85 12.31
C ALA A 12 0.53 29.75 13.37
N ALA A 13 0.41 30.13 14.64
CA ALA A 13 0.22 29.20 15.74
C ALA A 13 -0.95 28.30 15.35
N ALA A 14 -0.71 27.00 15.25
CA ALA A 14 -1.76 26.03 14.95
C ALA A 14 -2.86 26.24 15.98
N GLN A 15 -4.02 26.73 15.55
CA GLN A 15 -5.17 26.81 16.42
C GLN A 15 -5.44 25.41 16.94
N ASP A 16 -5.52 25.27 18.25
CA ASP A 16 -5.77 23.98 18.90
C ASP A 16 -7.24 23.58 18.68
N HIS A 17 -7.52 23.09 17.47
CA HIS A 17 -8.85 22.62 17.12
C HIS A 17 -9.25 21.44 18.02
N PRO A 18 -10.50 21.37 18.49
CA PRO A 18 -10.97 20.27 19.32
C PRO A 18 -10.97 18.91 18.58
N TYR A 19 -10.81 18.92 17.27
CA TYR A 19 -10.79 17.77 16.40
C TYR A 19 -9.58 17.77 15.45
N LEU A 20 -9.32 16.64 14.81
CA LEU A 20 -8.27 16.50 13.79
C LEU A 20 -8.64 17.29 12.54
N THR A 21 -7.72 18.12 12.08
CA THR A 21 -7.84 18.90 10.84
C THR A 21 -6.68 18.66 9.92
N THR A 22 -6.85 18.99 8.63
CA THR A 22 -5.80 19.05 7.59
C THR A 22 -5.84 20.41 6.93
N GLN A 23 -4.72 20.92 6.41
CA GLN A 23 -4.68 22.23 5.74
C GLN A 23 -5.54 22.25 4.48
N SER A 24 -5.53 21.15 3.75
CA SER A 24 -6.36 20.93 2.57
C SER A 24 -7.33 19.78 2.81
N PRO A 25 -8.55 19.85 2.29
CA PRO A 25 -9.44 18.70 2.35
C PRO A 25 -8.87 17.50 1.61
N ILE A 26 -8.83 16.34 2.28
CA ILE A 26 -8.36 15.06 1.75
C ILE A 26 -9.40 13.97 2.02
N THR A 27 -9.31 12.89 1.26
CA THR A 27 -10.04 11.66 1.54
C THR A 27 -9.05 10.51 1.72
N LEU A 28 -9.10 9.88 2.90
CA LEU A 28 -8.37 8.66 3.19
C LEU A 28 -9.30 7.48 2.99
N PHE A 29 -8.73 6.39 2.50
CA PHE A 29 -9.40 5.11 2.35
C PHE A 29 -8.59 4.06 3.09
N ASN A 30 -9.28 3.24 3.87
CA ASN A 30 -8.66 2.16 4.61
C ASN A 30 -9.43 0.87 4.37
N THR A 31 -8.69 -0.22 4.16
CA THR A 31 -9.21 -1.57 4.26
C THR A 31 -8.56 -2.25 5.44
N SER A 32 -9.34 -2.99 6.22
CA SER A 32 -8.84 -3.79 7.34
C SER A 32 -9.27 -5.24 7.17
N ASP A 33 -8.31 -6.16 7.26
CA ASP A 33 -8.49 -7.60 7.28
C ASP A 33 -8.73 -8.02 8.74
N GLY A 34 -9.99 -8.08 9.13
CA GLY A 34 -10.41 -8.35 10.50
C GLY A 34 -10.16 -9.77 10.96
N GLU A 35 -9.96 -10.70 10.03
CA GLU A 35 -9.71 -12.11 10.30
C GLU A 35 -8.23 -12.49 10.30
N PHE A 36 -7.35 -11.58 9.89
CA PHE A 36 -5.93 -11.86 9.72
C PHE A 36 -5.24 -12.06 11.06
N GLU A 37 -4.75 -13.28 11.28
CA GLU A 37 -3.89 -13.62 12.43
C GLU A 37 -2.43 -13.32 12.07
N ALA A 38 -1.97 -12.09 12.26
CA ALA A 38 -0.58 -11.70 12.04
C ALA A 38 0.43 -12.59 12.81
N SER A 39 0.02 -13.15 13.94
CA SER A 39 0.82 -14.07 14.74
C SER A 39 1.26 -15.35 14.04
N ARG A 40 0.63 -15.71 12.91
CA ARG A 40 0.99 -16.93 12.16
C ARG A 40 2.01 -16.72 11.07
N THR A 41 2.17 -15.50 10.61
CA THR A 41 3.11 -15.18 9.53
C THR A 41 4.51 -14.85 10.05
N THR A 42 4.57 -14.35 11.28
CA THR A 42 5.84 -14.05 11.94
C THR A 42 5.79 -14.57 13.38
N HIS A 43 6.69 -15.43 13.76
CA HIS A 43 6.78 -16.01 15.11
C HIS A 43 7.04 -14.98 16.22
N ARG A 44 7.07 -13.68 15.90
CA ARG A 44 7.53 -12.59 16.76
C ARG A 44 6.50 -11.51 17.03
N ILE A 45 5.37 -11.49 16.31
CA ILE A 45 4.31 -10.52 16.58
C ILE A 45 3.61 -10.95 17.85
N ARG A 46 3.43 -9.99 18.78
CA ARG A 46 2.68 -10.24 20.00
C ARG A 46 1.30 -10.76 19.62
N PRO A 47 0.78 -11.77 20.33
CA PRO A 47 -0.57 -12.22 20.07
C PRO A 47 -1.53 -11.04 20.24
N TYR A 48 -2.21 -10.70 19.17
CA TYR A 48 -3.38 -9.83 19.25
C TYR A 48 -4.35 -10.42 20.26
N ASP A 49 -5.16 -9.61 20.92
CA ASP A 49 -6.27 -10.12 21.70
C ASP A 49 -7.34 -10.66 20.73
N TYR A 50 -7.19 -11.93 20.35
CA TYR A 50 -8.04 -12.62 19.37
C TYR A 50 -9.52 -12.72 19.74
N LYS A 51 -9.93 -12.20 20.88
CA LYS A 51 -11.34 -12.07 21.23
C LYS A 51 -12.07 -11.08 20.32
N LEU A 52 -11.33 -10.26 19.59
CA LEU A 52 -11.86 -9.24 18.70
C LEU A 52 -11.84 -9.65 17.21
N LYS A 53 -12.16 -10.90 16.88
CA LYS A 53 -12.41 -11.25 15.48
C LYS A 53 -13.55 -10.41 14.95
N THR A 54 -13.20 -9.49 14.05
CA THR A 54 -14.17 -8.63 13.38
C THR A 54 -14.22 -8.98 11.91
N ASP A 55 -15.33 -8.65 11.27
CA ASP A 55 -15.42 -8.73 9.82
C ASP A 55 -14.44 -7.77 9.18
N ASP A 56 -14.00 -8.11 7.98
CA ASP A 56 -13.26 -7.16 7.12
C ASP A 56 -14.02 -5.86 6.98
N SER A 57 -13.30 -4.77 6.87
CA SER A 57 -13.92 -3.46 6.78
C SER A 57 -13.30 -2.57 5.72
N PHE A 58 -14.13 -1.70 5.18
CA PHE A 58 -13.74 -0.61 4.30
C PHE A 58 -14.17 0.71 4.94
N THR A 59 -13.23 1.61 5.16
CA THR A 59 -13.46 2.89 5.80
C THR A 59 -13.10 4.04 4.87
N VAL A 60 -14.02 4.99 4.73
CA VAL A 60 -13.82 6.26 4.03
C VAL A 60 -13.78 7.38 5.06
N ILE A 61 -12.77 8.24 4.96
CA ILE A 61 -12.50 9.29 5.93
C ILE A 61 -12.29 10.61 5.17
N HIS A 62 -13.17 11.57 5.42
CA HIS A 62 -13.00 12.92 4.89
C HIS A 62 -12.44 13.82 5.98
N LEU A 63 -11.32 14.45 5.69
CA LEU A 63 -10.68 15.44 6.53
C LEU A 63 -10.63 16.80 5.84
N GLY A 64 -10.67 17.86 6.61
CA GLY A 64 -10.59 19.22 6.09
C GLY A 64 -10.19 20.22 7.18
N PRO A 65 -10.01 21.50 6.81
CA PRO A 65 -9.63 22.53 7.77
C PRO A 65 -10.79 22.95 8.70
N ASP A 66 -12.03 22.87 8.21
CA ASP A 66 -13.17 23.57 8.80
C ASP A 66 -14.23 22.65 9.42
N HIS A 67 -13.99 21.33 9.45
CA HIS A 67 -14.97 20.38 10.00
C HIS A 67 -14.28 19.19 10.68
N PRO A 68 -14.94 18.56 11.67
CA PRO A 68 -14.44 17.32 12.24
C PRO A 68 -14.34 16.20 11.18
N PRO A 69 -13.51 15.17 11.42
CA PRO A 69 -13.43 14.01 10.55
C PRO A 69 -14.81 13.40 10.30
N ILE A 70 -15.15 13.19 9.01
CA ILE A 70 -16.33 12.44 8.63
C ILE A 70 -15.87 11.02 8.31
N VAL A 71 -16.25 10.07 9.14
CA VAL A 71 -15.78 8.68 9.06
C VAL A 71 -16.97 7.76 8.81
N LYS A 72 -16.87 6.94 7.78
CA LYS A 72 -17.85 5.90 7.49
C LYS A 72 -17.17 4.57 7.25
N THR A 73 -17.54 3.55 8.01
CA THR A 73 -17.02 2.19 7.91
C THR A 73 -18.14 1.24 7.51
N VAL A 74 -17.84 0.38 6.53
CA VAL A 74 -18.70 -0.71 6.07
C VAL A 74 -18.02 -2.02 6.44
N TYR A 75 -18.75 -2.93 7.08
CA TYR A 75 -18.24 -4.22 7.56
C TYR A 75 -18.84 -5.38 6.77
N GLY A 76 -18.05 -6.43 6.58
CA GLY A 76 -18.48 -7.75 6.07
C GLY A 76 -18.92 -7.80 4.61
N THR A 77 -18.96 -6.68 3.91
CA THR A 77 -19.43 -6.64 2.51
C THR A 77 -18.29 -6.60 1.49
N ILE A 78 -17.11 -6.18 1.92
CA ILE A 78 -15.93 -6.01 1.08
C ILE A 78 -14.81 -6.80 1.72
N PRO A 79 -14.55 -8.03 1.23
CA PRO A 79 -13.45 -8.81 1.72
C PRO A 79 -12.11 -8.18 1.31
N ALA A 80 -11.15 -8.20 2.22
CA ALA A 80 -9.84 -7.62 2.01
C ALA A 80 -8.76 -8.43 2.72
N THR A 81 -8.01 -9.23 2.01
CA THR A 81 -6.78 -9.85 2.53
C THR A 81 -5.60 -8.97 2.18
N ILE A 82 -4.86 -8.55 3.19
CA ILE A 82 -3.76 -7.60 3.02
C ILE A 82 -2.43 -8.35 3.04
N LEU A 83 -1.82 -8.49 1.87
CA LEU A 83 -0.52 -9.13 1.69
C LEU A 83 0.62 -8.12 1.44
N GLY A 84 0.33 -6.83 1.50
CA GLY A 84 1.28 -5.76 1.23
C GLY A 84 0.61 -4.43 0.91
N PRO A 85 1.36 -3.35 0.72
CA PRO A 85 0.80 -2.07 0.31
C PRO A 85 0.19 -2.17 -1.10
N GLY A 86 -0.88 -1.41 -1.35
CA GLY A 86 -1.51 -1.34 -2.68
C GLY A 86 -2.61 -2.35 -2.93
N THR A 87 -3.24 -2.91 -1.88
CA THR A 87 -4.44 -3.76 -2.03
C THR A 87 -5.67 -2.99 -2.50
N MET A 88 -5.55 -1.68 -2.60
CA MET A 88 -6.65 -0.80 -2.96
C MET A 88 -6.20 0.27 -3.95
N ALA A 89 -7.02 0.53 -4.96
CA ALA A 89 -6.85 1.62 -5.92
C ALA A 89 -8.13 2.45 -6.03
N MET A 90 -7.95 3.71 -6.46
CA MET A 90 -9.05 4.64 -6.67
C MET A 90 -9.11 5.06 -8.13
N SER A 91 -10.33 5.26 -8.64
CA SER A 91 -10.51 5.94 -9.93
C SER A 91 -10.04 7.39 -9.83
N LYS A 92 -9.57 7.94 -10.95
CA LYS A 92 -9.05 9.32 -11.00
C LYS A 92 -10.09 10.37 -10.59
N ASP A 93 -11.36 10.11 -10.84
CA ASP A 93 -12.47 10.98 -10.45
C ASP A 93 -12.94 10.75 -9.00
N GLY A 94 -12.34 9.79 -8.29
CA GLY A 94 -12.69 9.43 -6.92
C GLY A 94 -14.02 8.73 -6.72
N LYS A 95 -14.72 8.35 -7.82
CA LYS A 95 -16.04 7.72 -7.73
C LYS A 95 -16.02 6.25 -7.36
N TYR A 96 -14.95 5.55 -7.71
CA TYR A 96 -14.86 4.11 -7.52
C TYR A 96 -13.60 3.75 -6.77
N ALA A 97 -13.74 2.81 -5.83
CA ALA A 97 -12.62 2.12 -5.21
C ALA A 97 -12.57 0.67 -5.72
N MET A 98 -11.38 0.15 -5.91
CA MET A 98 -11.12 -1.25 -6.23
C MET A 98 -10.33 -1.87 -5.07
N VAL A 99 -10.80 -3.01 -4.56
CA VAL A 99 -10.16 -3.71 -3.44
C VAL A 99 -9.89 -5.15 -3.84
N THR A 100 -8.62 -5.57 -3.75
CA THR A 100 -8.23 -6.96 -3.97
C THR A 100 -8.44 -7.80 -2.72
N ASN A 101 -8.86 -9.04 -2.91
CA ASN A 101 -8.93 -10.06 -1.88
C ASN A 101 -8.28 -11.34 -2.38
N THR A 102 -7.30 -11.83 -1.64
CA THR A 102 -6.71 -13.14 -1.86
C THR A 102 -7.40 -14.15 -0.95
N GLY A 103 -8.02 -15.17 -1.52
CA GLY A 103 -8.78 -16.17 -0.80
C GLY A 103 -7.91 -17.15 0.02
N LEU A 104 -6.95 -16.64 0.79
CA LEU A 104 -6.11 -17.43 1.68
C LEU A 104 -6.94 -17.88 2.88
N ARG A 105 -7.00 -19.19 3.13
CA ARG A 105 -7.63 -19.73 4.33
C ARG A 105 -6.69 -19.57 5.53
N PRO A 106 -7.07 -18.83 6.58
CA PRO A 106 -6.22 -18.65 7.76
C PRO A 106 -5.86 -19.95 8.49
N LYS A 107 -6.70 -21.00 8.35
CA LYS A 107 -6.57 -22.24 9.13
C LYS A 107 -5.64 -23.30 8.53
N VAL A 108 -5.14 -23.16 7.32
CA VAL A 108 -4.48 -24.28 6.62
C VAL A 108 -3.05 -23.93 6.13
N GLY A 109 -2.52 -22.76 6.49
CA GLY A 109 -1.21 -22.30 6.03
C GLY A 109 -1.23 -21.83 4.56
N LEU A 110 -0.21 -21.07 4.18
CA LEU A 110 -0.01 -20.50 2.84
C LEU A 110 -0.02 -21.51 1.68
N SER A 111 -0.06 -22.83 1.96
CA SER A 111 0.02 -23.88 0.95
C SER A 111 -1.30 -24.50 0.54
N SER A 112 -2.41 -24.22 1.24
CA SER A 112 -3.71 -24.78 0.84
C SER A 112 -4.43 -23.84 -0.10
N ARG A 113 -4.04 -23.93 -1.35
CA ARG A 113 -4.78 -23.34 -2.48
C ARG A 113 -6.18 -23.93 -2.51
N LEU A 114 -7.21 -23.07 -2.49
CA LEU A 114 -8.49 -23.46 -3.02
C LEU A 114 -8.26 -23.72 -4.51
N SER A 115 -8.28 -25.01 -4.89
CA SER A 115 -8.43 -25.33 -6.30
C SER A 115 -9.85 -24.96 -6.69
N TYR A 116 -10.03 -23.80 -7.33
CA TYR A 116 -11.26 -23.54 -8.05
C TYR A 116 -11.41 -24.61 -9.12
N PRO A 117 -12.64 -25.03 -9.44
CA PRO A 117 -12.86 -25.82 -10.62
C PRO A 117 -12.21 -25.09 -11.79
N THR A 118 -11.14 -25.65 -12.31
CA THR A 118 -10.46 -25.17 -13.52
C THR A 118 -11.51 -25.06 -14.60
N GLY A 119 -11.80 -23.85 -15.07
CA GLY A 119 -12.77 -23.65 -16.14
C GLY A 119 -13.90 -22.67 -15.87
N VAL A 120 -13.91 -21.97 -14.72
CA VAL A 120 -14.74 -20.78 -14.62
C VAL A 120 -14.02 -19.69 -15.43
N PRO A 121 -14.47 -19.37 -16.64
CA PRO A 121 -13.85 -18.28 -17.38
C PRO A 121 -13.94 -17.03 -16.51
N LEU A 122 -12.95 -16.13 -16.61
CA LEU A 122 -13.08 -14.74 -16.22
C LEU A 122 -14.23 -14.15 -17.05
N THR A 123 -15.43 -14.49 -16.69
CA THR A 123 -16.60 -13.90 -17.28
C THR A 123 -16.89 -12.68 -16.43
N ASN A 124 -17.04 -11.53 -17.09
CA ASN A 124 -17.65 -10.30 -16.58
C ASN A 124 -19.10 -10.54 -16.07
N LYS A 125 -19.35 -11.71 -15.49
CA LYS A 125 -20.62 -12.00 -14.86
C LYS A 125 -20.51 -11.44 -13.46
N ASP A 126 -21.30 -10.40 -13.24
CA ASP A 126 -21.58 -9.91 -11.89
C ASP A 126 -21.84 -11.10 -10.99
N LEU A 127 -20.96 -11.31 -10.03
CA LEU A 127 -21.18 -12.31 -9.01
C LEU A 127 -22.27 -11.78 -8.11
N THR A 128 -23.50 -12.09 -8.50
CA THR A 128 -24.65 -11.80 -7.66
C THR A 128 -24.53 -12.63 -6.37
N SER A 129 -25.09 -12.12 -5.28
CA SER A 129 -25.19 -12.88 -4.02
C SER A 129 -25.78 -14.27 -4.21
N ASP A 130 -26.63 -14.44 -5.21
CA ASP A 130 -27.24 -15.73 -5.57
C ASP A 130 -26.25 -16.68 -6.25
N LEU A 131 -25.36 -16.18 -7.09
CA LEU A 131 -24.31 -17.00 -7.71
C LEU A 131 -23.30 -17.47 -6.66
N LEU A 132 -22.90 -16.59 -5.73
CA LEU A 132 -22.03 -16.96 -4.61
C LEU A 132 -22.67 -18.05 -3.75
N LYS A 133 -23.94 -17.90 -3.40
CA LYS A 133 -24.70 -18.93 -2.65
C LYS A 133 -24.80 -20.24 -3.41
N LYS A 134 -25.15 -20.19 -4.70
CA LYS A 134 -25.28 -21.37 -5.57
C LYS A 134 -23.97 -22.14 -5.71
N GLN A 135 -22.85 -21.45 -5.76
CA GLN A 135 -21.53 -22.06 -5.86
C GLN A 135 -20.90 -22.37 -4.49
N LYS A 136 -21.59 -22.08 -3.38
CA LYS A 136 -21.07 -22.20 -2.01
C LYS A 136 -19.75 -21.47 -1.79
N LEU A 137 -19.56 -20.34 -2.47
CA LEU A 137 -18.39 -19.51 -2.33
C LEU A 137 -18.60 -18.48 -1.23
N SER A 138 -17.65 -18.39 -0.31
CA SER A 138 -17.58 -17.28 0.64
C SER A 138 -16.78 -16.14 0.00
N PRO A 139 -17.26 -14.89 0.00
CA PRO A 139 -16.51 -13.76 -0.47
C PRO A 139 -15.12 -13.64 0.18
N GLN A 140 -15.03 -13.89 1.49
CA GLN A 140 -13.76 -13.83 2.25
C GLN A 140 -12.75 -14.91 1.84
N LEU A 141 -13.23 -16.02 1.26
CA LEU A 141 -12.39 -17.14 0.85
C LEU A 141 -12.16 -17.20 -0.65
N SER A 142 -12.50 -16.13 -1.38
CA SER A 142 -12.46 -16.11 -2.84
C SER A 142 -11.43 -15.10 -3.34
N ASP A 143 -10.63 -15.53 -4.32
CA ASP A 143 -9.73 -14.64 -5.04
C ASP A 143 -10.54 -13.68 -5.90
N MET A 144 -10.68 -12.45 -5.46
CA MET A 144 -11.57 -11.50 -6.11
C MET A 144 -11.05 -10.06 -6.08
N LEU A 145 -11.65 -9.27 -6.96
CA LEU A 145 -11.55 -7.83 -6.97
C LEU A 145 -12.96 -7.24 -6.84
N SER A 146 -13.18 -6.44 -5.83
CA SER A 146 -14.44 -5.73 -5.62
C SER A 146 -14.34 -4.29 -6.15
N VAL A 147 -15.34 -3.83 -6.89
CA VAL A 147 -15.51 -2.43 -7.30
C VAL A 147 -16.62 -1.81 -6.47
N ILE A 148 -16.33 -0.69 -5.83
CA ILE A 148 -17.19 -0.01 -4.87
C ILE A 148 -17.58 1.34 -5.45
N ASP A 149 -18.85 1.68 -5.48
CA ASP A 149 -19.35 3.00 -5.89
C ASP A 149 -19.34 3.95 -4.67
N LEU A 150 -18.37 4.85 -4.64
CA LEU A 150 -18.23 5.85 -3.58
C LEU A 150 -19.16 7.04 -3.73
N SER A 151 -19.85 7.16 -4.88
CA SER A 151 -20.83 8.22 -5.10
C SER A 151 -22.15 7.97 -4.36
N LYS A 152 -22.34 6.75 -3.86
CA LYS A 152 -23.52 6.33 -3.10
C LYS A 152 -23.22 6.35 -1.61
N GLU A 153 -24.24 6.67 -0.85
CA GLU A 153 -24.09 6.81 0.61
C GLU A 153 -23.68 5.52 1.33
N ASP A 154 -24.16 4.38 0.85
CA ASP A 154 -23.92 3.05 1.42
C ASP A 154 -22.70 2.32 0.86
N TYR A 155 -21.96 2.97 -0.06
CA TYR A 155 -20.78 2.41 -0.73
C TYR A 155 -21.02 0.99 -1.28
N PRO A 156 -22.01 0.80 -2.17
CA PRO A 156 -22.35 -0.52 -2.66
C PRO A 156 -21.24 -1.10 -3.51
N VAL A 157 -21.04 -2.42 -3.40
CA VAL A 157 -20.21 -3.16 -4.34
C VAL A 157 -20.99 -3.32 -5.63
N VAL A 158 -20.53 -2.64 -6.70
CA VAL A 158 -21.18 -2.63 -8.01
C VAL A 158 -20.68 -3.74 -8.92
N GLN A 159 -19.50 -4.28 -8.64
CA GLN A 159 -18.95 -5.42 -9.38
C GLN A 159 -18.05 -6.26 -8.48
N ARG A 160 -18.06 -7.57 -8.71
CA ARG A 160 -17.08 -8.51 -8.16
C ARG A 160 -16.53 -9.36 -9.30
N LEU A 161 -15.22 -9.30 -9.50
CA LEU A 161 -14.49 -10.14 -10.45
C LEU A 161 -13.82 -11.27 -9.69
N LEU A 162 -14.10 -12.52 -10.07
CA LEU A 162 -13.37 -13.70 -9.60
C LEU A 162 -12.19 -13.98 -10.51
N PHE A 163 -11.09 -14.37 -9.89
CA PHE A 163 -9.88 -14.76 -10.60
C PHE A 163 -9.55 -16.23 -10.32
N ASP A 164 -8.94 -16.89 -11.27
CA ASP A 164 -8.29 -18.20 -11.11
C ASP A 164 -6.83 -18.06 -10.63
N ASP A 165 -6.49 -16.90 -10.14
CA ASP A 165 -5.19 -16.45 -9.67
C ASP A 165 -5.35 -15.62 -8.38
N HIS A 166 -4.30 -15.47 -7.58
CA HIS A 166 -4.36 -14.73 -6.32
C HIS A 166 -4.07 -13.25 -6.56
N PRO A 167 -5.08 -12.36 -6.57
CA PRO A 167 -4.86 -10.92 -6.71
C PRO A 167 -4.22 -10.38 -5.42
N ILE A 168 -3.05 -9.76 -5.56
CA ILE A 168 -2.26 -9.27 -4.42
C ILE A 168 -2.42 -7.77 -4.25
N ASN A 169 -2.14 -7.01 -5.31
CA ASN A 169 -2.29 -5.56 -5.28
C ASN A 169 -2.82 -5.02 -6.61
N ILE A 170 -3.32 -3.80 -6.56
CA ILE A 170 -3.85 -3.08 -7.71
C ILE A 170 -3.41 -1.62 -7.64
N LEU A 171 -2.94 -1.08 -8.77
CA LEU A 171 -2.47 0.29 -8.88
C LEU A 171 -3.19 1.02 -10.01
N PRO A 172 -3.55 2.30 -9.81
CA PRO A 172 -4.10 3.11 -10.88
C PRO A 172 -3.00 3.52 -11.86
N HIS A 173 -3.29 3.44 -13.14
CA HIS A 173 -2.43 4.02 -14.17
C HIS A 173 -2.68 5.54 -14.27
N PRO A 174 -1.64 6.37 -14.55
CA PRO A 174 -1.80 7.82 -14.63
C PRO A 174 -2.80 8.34 -15.68
N ASP A 175 -3.14 7.52 -16.69
CA ASP A 175 -4.19 7.89 -17.66
C ASP A 175 -5.59 7.96 -17.04
N GLY A 176 -5.78 7.42 -15.84
CA GLY A 176 -7.00 7.46 -15.06
C GLY A 176 -8.10 6.50 -15.52
N ARG A 177 -7.83 5.64 -16.50
CA ARG A 177 -8.77 4.63 -17.01
C ARG A 177 -8.29 3.21 -16.76
N HIS A 178 -6.97 2.98 -16.81
CA HIS A 178 -6.41 1.66 -16.64
C HIS A 178 -5.92 1.44 -15.20
N PHE A 179 -5.93 0.19 -14.82
CA PHE A 179 -5.41 -0.31 -13.55
C PHE A 179 -4.55 -1.53 -13.83
N LEU A 180 -3.42 -1.60 -13.18
CA LEU A 180 -2.57 -2.77 -13.22
C LEU A 180 -2.76 -3.54 -11.93
N MET A 181 -3.19 -4.81 -12.06
CA MET A 181 -3.33 -5.71 -10.92
C MET A 181 -2.25 -6.78 -11.01
N PHE A 182 -1.55 -6.94 -9.92
CA PHE A 182 -0.58 -8.02 -9.75
C PHE A 182 -1.24 -9.21 -9.04
N ALA A 183 -1.04 -10.39 -9.62
CA ALA A 183 -1.44 -11.64 -9.05
C ALA A 183 -0.32 -12.68 -9.12
N SER A 184 -0.49 -13.83 -8.49
CA SER A 184 0.59 -14.81 -8.36
C SER A 184 1.16 -15.29 -9.68
N ARG A 185 0.31 -15.46 -10.70
CA ARG A 185 0.71 -16.02 -12.02
C ARG A 185 0.74 -15.01 -13.15
N PHE A 186 -0.01 -13.91 -13.02
CA PHE A 186 -0.18 -12.93 -14.07
C PHE A 186 -0.17 -11.50 -13.55
N PHE A 187 0.21 -10.60 -14.43
CA PHE A 187 -0.16 -9.19 -14.38
C PHE A 187 -1.40 -9.00 -15.23
N TYR A 188 -2.37 -8.31 -14.71
CA TYR A 188 -3.60 -7.96 -15.42
C TYR A 188 -3.63 -6.47 -15.71
N VAL A 189 -3.97 -6.12 -16.93
CA VAL A 189 -4.33 -4.76 -17.31
C VAL A 189 -5.85 -4.68 -17.38
N LEU A 190 -6.43 -3.89 -16.49
CA LEU A 190 -7.87 -3.73 -16.36
C LEU A 190 -8.26 -2.32 -16.80
N ARG A 191 -9.41 -2.17 -17.43
CA ARG A 191 -9.97 -0.87 -17.82
C ARG A 191 -11.28 -0.65 -17.09
N LEU A 192 -11.43 0.53 -16.49
CA LEU A 192 -12.64 0.95 -15.79
C LEU A 192 -13.50 1.81 -16.70
N ASP A 193 -14.72 1.37 -16.97
CA ASP A 193 -15.73 2.10 -17.70
C ASP A 193 -17.03 2.13 -16.89
N ASN A 194 -17.44 3.31 -16.41
CA ASN A 194 -18.68 3.52 -15.65
C ASN A 194 -18.88 2.55 -14.46
N GLY A 195 -17.83 2.29 -13.70
CA GLY A 195 -17.89 1.40 -12.53
C GLY A 195 -17.71 -0.08 -12.85
N HIS A 196 -17.49 -0.44 -14.10
CA HIS A 196 -17.21 -1.81 -14.52
C HIS A 196 -15.76 -1.95 -15.00
N LEU A 197 -15.03 -2.88 -14.40
CA LEU A 197 -13.71 -3.29 -14.82
C LEU A 197 -13.80 -4.40 -15.85
N THR A 198 -13.02 -4.27 -16.92
CA THR A 198 -12.83 -5.30 -17.93
C THR A 198 -11.35 -5.60 -18.08
N GLU A 199 -10.99 -6.87 -18.26
CA GLU A 199 -9.63 -7.26 -18.60
C GLU A 199 -9.33 -6.82 -20.04
N VAL A 200 -8.24 -6.07 -20.21
CA VAL A 200 -7.73 -5.66 -21.53
C VAL A 200 -6.66 -6.64 -22.01
N SER A 201 -5.78 -7.00 -21.11
CA SER A 201 -4.68 -7.94 -21.37
C SER A 201 -4.14 -8.54 -20.07
N ARG A 202 -3.42 -9.65 -20.20
CA ARG A 202 -2.65 -10.25 -19.12
C ARG A 202 -1.29 -10.72 -19.59
N PHE A 203 -0.32 -10.72 -18.68
CA PHE A 203 1.06 -11.13 -18.97
C PHE A 203 1.53 -12.10 -17.90
N PRO A 204 2.21 -13.19 -18.28
CA PRO A 204 2.74 -14.14 -17.31
C PRO A 204 3.69 -13.46 -16.31
N ASN A 205 3.49 -13.74 -15.04
CA ASN A 205 4.43 -13.39 -13.99
C ASN A 205 5.52 -14.46 -13.89
N THR A 206 6.50 -14.42 -14.78
CA THR A 206 7.59 -15.40 -14.82
C THR A 206 8.71 -15.09 -13.85
N TYR A 207 8.68 -13.92 -13.22
CA TYR A 207 9.76 -13.43 -12.36
C TYR A 207 9.47 -13.59 -10.87
N GLY A 208 8.32 -14.16 -10.48
CA GLY A 208 7.97 -14.37 -9.08
C GLY A 208 7.96 -13.09 -8.26
N LEU A 209 7.40 -12.03 -8.78
CA LEU A 209 7.50 -10.67 -8.29
C LEU A 209 6.85 -10.49 -6.92
N GLY A 210 7.44 -9.69 -6.05
CA GLY A 210 6.94 -9.42 -4.69
C GLY A 210 6.04 -8.20 -4.61
N SER A 211 6.45 -7.10 -5.20
CA SER A 211 5.64 -5.89 -5.34
C SER A 211 5.94 -5.20 -6.67
N PHE A 212 5.02 -4.38 -7.15
CA PHE A 212 5.24 -3.58 -8.34
C PHE A 212 4.68 -2.17 -8.19
N TRP A 213 5.25 -1.24 -8.94
CA TRP A 213 4.85 0.16 -8.97
C TRP A 213 4.91 0.70 -10.38
N ILE A 214 3.92 1.52 -10.71
CA ILE A 214 3.88 2.22 -11.99
C ILE A 214 4.65 3.53 -11.82
N HIS A 215 5.58 3.80 -12.74
CA HIS A 215 6.28 5.08 -12.79
C HIS A 215 5.28 6.22 -13.02
N SER A 216 5.57 7.41 -12.48
CA SER A 216 4.66 8.57 -12.55
C SER A 216 4.25 8.98 -13.97
N LYS A 217 5.05 8.66 -14.99
CA LYS A 217 4.72 8.87 -16.40
C LYS A 217 3.79 7.79 -17.00
N GLY A 218 3.62 6.67 -16.30
CA GLY A 218 2.78 5.56 -16.76
C GLY A 218 3.44 4.62 -17.77
N ASP A 219 4.60 4.93 -18.29
CA ASP A 219 5.28 4.18 -19.36
C ASP A 219 6.24 3.10 -18.86
N ARG A 220 6.42 2.99 -17.55
CA ARG A 220 7.37 2.08 -16.92
C ARG A 220 6.78 1.45 -15.66
N ILE A 221 7.25 0.23 -15.37
CA ILE A 221 6.92 -0.50 -14.16
C ILE A 221 8.22 -0.92 -13.48
N PHE A 222 8.31 -0.66 -12.20
CA PHE A 222 9.34 -1.16 -11.30
C PHE A 222 8.75 -2.32 -10.47
N SER A 223 9.45 -3.41 -10.37
CA SER A 223 9.01 -4.55 -9.58
C SER A 223 10.15 -5.21 -8.84
N THR A 224 9.84 -5.78 -7.68
CA THR A 224 10.78 -6.57 -6.90
C THR A 224 10.38 -8.04 -6.89
N GLN A 225 11.36 -8.90 -6.70
CA GLN A 225 11.16 -10.34 -6.65
C GLN A 225 10.91 -10.82 -5.23
N ASN A 226 9.91 -11.68 -5.06
CA ASN A 226 9.70 -12.40 -3.82
C ASN A 226 10.39 -13.77 -3.90
N ALA A 227 11.53 -13.91 -3.25
CA ALA A 227 12.29 -15.15 -3.23
C ALA A 227 11.54 -16.31 -2.54
N SER A 228 10.61 -16.01 -1.62
CA SER A 228 9.82 -17.06 -0.95
C SER A 228 8.87 -17.80 -1.90
N ALA A 229 8.49 -17.16 -3.02
CA ALA A 229 7.69 -17.79 -4.06
C ALA A 229 8.50 -18.69 -5.00
N ILE A 230 9.84 -18.55 -4.99
CA ILE A 230 10.74 -19.29 -5.89
C ILE A 230 11.72 -20.09 -5.03
N THR A 231 11.27 -21.25 -4.58
CA THR A 231 12.10 -22.22 -3.84
C THR A 231 13.32 -22.76 -4.61
N SER A 232 13.45 -22.43 -5.88
CA SER A 232 14.52 -22.92 -6.77
C SER A 232 15.72 -21.97 -6.90
N LEU A 233 15.65 -20.72 -6.47
CA LEU A 233 16.78 -19.79 -6.52
C LEU A 233 17.67 -19.96 -5.31
N LYS A 234 18.57 -20.95 -5.36
CA LYS A 234 19.67 -21.07 -4.40
C LYS A 234 20.59 -19.86 -4.52
N GLY A 235 20.61 -19.02 -3.47
CA GLY A 235 21.56 -17.90 -3.35
C GLY A 235 21.25 -16.71 -4.26
N GLY A 236 19.98 -16.47 -4.58
CA GLY A 236 19.57 -15.32 -5.40
C GLY A 236 19.62 -14.02 -4.62
N ALA A 237 20.42 -13.08 -5.12
CA ALA A 237 20.36 -11.69 -4.72
C ALA A 237 18.94 -11.13 -4.90
N CYS A 238 18.60 -10.12 -4.08
CA CYS A 238 17.41 -9.32 -4.32
C CYS A 238 17.41 -8.86 -5.78
N GLN A 239 16.40 -9.28 -6.54
CA GLN A 239 16.26 -8.84 -7.91
C GLN A 239 15.12 -7.85 -8.00
N ALA A 240 15.42 -6.71 -8.59
CA ALA A 240 14.42 -5.76 -9.02
C ALA A 240 14.44 -5.69 -10.55
N HIS A 241 13.29 -5.46 -11.12
CA HIS A 241 13.08 -5.53 -12.56
C HIS A 241 12.43 -4.25 -13.07
N TRP A 242 12.83 -3.88 -14.28
CA TRP A 242 12.33 -2.72 -15.00
C TRP A 242 11.62 -3.15 -16.27
N PHE A 243 10.39 -2.69 -16.46
CA PHE A 243 9.56 -3.04 -17.60
C PHE A 243 9.08 -1.78 -18.32
N ALA A 244 8.87 -1.87 -19.62
CA ALA A 244 8.06 -0.92 -20.36
C ALA A 244 6.58 -1.30 -20.25
N PHE A 245 5.72 -0.27 -20.22
CA PHE A 245 4.28 -0.41 -20.36
C PHE A 245 3.82 0.47 -21.53
N GLU A 246 3.47 -0.16 -22.64
CA GLU A 246 3.14 0.50 -23.90
C GLU A 246 1.96 -0.23 -24.56
N GLU A 247 0.95 0.48 -25.03
CA GLU A 247 -0.21 -0.11 -25.71
C GLU A 247 -0.86 -1.26 -24.92
N HIS A 248 -0.97 -1.09 -23.60
CA HIS A 248 -1.50 -2.11 -22.68
C HIS A 248 -0.69 -3.41 -22.63
N LYS A 249 0.58 -3.37 -23.02
CA LYS A 249 1.52 -4.49 -22.97
C LYS A 249 2.63 -4.21 -21.98
N ILE A 250 3.03 -5.24 -21.24
CA ILE A 250 4.18 -5.20 -20.36
C ILE A 250 5.33 -5.92 -21.07
N ARG A 251 6.47 -5.23 -21.20
CA ARG A 251 7.68 -5.79 -21.82
C ARG A 251 8.86 -5.62 -20.88
N TYR A 252 9.54 -6.73 -20.60
CA TYR A 252 10.77 -6.72 -19.83
C TYR A 252 11.86 -5.88 -20.51
N LEU A 253 12.52 -5.01 -19.75
CA LEU A 253 13.63 -4.19 -20.22
C LEU A 253 14.95 -4.66 -19.64
N SER A 254 15.06 -4.70 -18.31
CA SER A 254 16.31 -5.03 -17.63
C SER A 254 16.09 -5.43 -16.17
N GLU A 255 17.10 -6.07 -15.62
CA GLU A 255 17.31 -6.17 -14.18
C GLU A 255 17.86 -4.83 -13.66
N VAL A 256 17.42 -4.42 -12.46
CA VAL A 256 17.94 -3.26 -11.74
C VAL A 256 19.11 -3.74 -10.88
N LYS A 257 20.33 -3.50 -11.35
CA LYS A 257 21.56 -4.00 -10.73
C LYS A 257 22.03 -3.12 -9.60
N VAL A 258 22.79 -3.71 -8.69
CA VAL A 258 23.50 -2.97 -7.64
C VAL A 258 24.75 -2.35 -8.23
N ALA A 259 24.93 -1.05 -8.05
CA ALA A 259 26.12 -0.32 -8.50
C ALA A 259 27.36 -0.76 -7.71
N LYS A 260 28.53 -0.66 -8.34
CA LYS A 260 29.80 -0.98 -7.69
C LYS A 260 30.03 -0.10 -6.45
N GLY A 261 30.38 -0.73 -5.33
CA GLY A 261 30.68 -0.02 -4.07
C GLY A 261 29.47 0.16 -3.16
N VAL A 262 28.29 -0.21 -3.59
CA VAL A 262 27.13 -0.28 -2.67
C VAL A 262 27.26 -1.56 -1.84
N ASP A 263 27.42 -1.39 -0.53
CA ASP A 263 27.39 -2.53 0.40
C ASP A 263 25.95 -3.04 0.53
N SER A 264 25.63 -4.02 -0.26
CA SER A 264 24.37 -4.75 -0.18
C SER A 264 24.69 -6.22 -0.02
N ALA A 265 24.58 -6.73 1.21
CA ALA A 265 24.48 -8.16 1.40
C ALA A 265 23.13 -8.59 0.82
N LEU A 266 23.13 -8.88 -0.48
CA LEU A 266 21.93 -9.28 -1.20
C LEU A 266 21.46 -10.62 -0.66
N THR A 267 20.43 -10.59 0.15
CA THR A 267 19.80 -11.75 0.74
C THR A 267 18.44 -12.04 0.12
N ASP A 268 17.88 -13.16 0.48
CA ASP A 268 16.83 -13.89 -0.21
C ASP A 268 15.46 -13.21 -0.34
N GLN A 269 15.22 -12.02 0.24
CA GLN A 269 13.87 -11.46 0.29
C GLN A 269 13.86 -9.94 0.11
N SER A 270 13.41 -9.50 -1.05
CA SER A 270 12.96 -8.11 -1.28
C SER A 270 11.47 -8.13 -1.61
N PHE A 271 10.67 -8.16 -0.56
CA PHE A 271 9.22 -8.29 -0.71
C PHE A 271 8.55 -6.96 -1.01
N ILE A 272 8.98 -5.90 -0.31
CA ILE A 272 8.34 -4.59 -0.34
C ILE A 272 9.20 -3.61 -1.10
N SER A 273 8.57 -2.86 -1.98
CA SER A 273 9.17 -1.69 -2.63
C SER A 273 8.16 -0.57 -2.79
N ARG A 274 8.63 0.63 -3.04
CA ARG A 274 7.80 1.77 -3.43
C ARG A 274 8.59 2.77 -4.26
N ILE A 275 7.94 3.36 -5.29
CA ILE A 275 8.49 4.47 -6.08
C ILE A 275 8.11 5.80 -5.43
N SER A 276 9.03 6.77 -5.46
CA SER A 276 8.74 8.16 -5.10
C SER A 276 7.72 8.79 -6.05
N GLN A 277 6.95 9.77 -5.56
CA GLN A 277 5.91 10.43 -6.35
C GLN A 277 6.46 11.10 -7.63
N ASP A 278 7.68 11.62 -7.57
CA ASP A 278 8.37 12.22 -8.73
C ASP A 278 8.98 11.19 -9.69
N GLY A 279 8.92 9.91 -9.34
CA GLY A 279 9.44 8.80 -10.16
C GLY A 279 10.96 8.68 -10.18
N LYS A 280 11.71 9.43 -9.36
CA LYS A 280 13.18 9.39 -9.42
C LYS A 280 13.80 8.25 -8.65
N TRP A 281 13.14 7.83 -7.56
CA TRP A 281 13.67 6.84 -6.63
C TRP A 281 12.72 5.66 -6.46
N ALA A 282 13.30 4.48 -6.30
CA ALA A 282 12.59 3.35 -5.74
C ALA A 282 13.30 2.91 -4.46
N LEU A 283 12.53 2.67 -3.39
CA LEU A 283 12.99 2.06 -2.17
C LEU A 283 12.62 0.59 -2.17
N ILE A 284 13.53 -0.25 -1.69
CA ILE A 284 13.39 -1.70 -1.65
C ILE A 284 13.74 -2.15 -0.25
N CYS A 285 12.82 -2.83 0.42
CA CYS A 285 13.11 -3.52 1.65
C CYS A 285 13.93 -4.78 1.33
N GLN A 286 15.09 -4.90 1.93
CA GLN A 286 15.91 -6.10 1.87
C GLN A 286 16.03 -6.72 3.26
N ARG A 287 15.47 -7.92 3.41
CA ARG A 287 15.58 -8.68 4.65
C ARG A 287 16.93 -9.37 4.71
N THR A 288 17.71 -9.11 5.78
CA THR A 288 18.95 -9.82 6.04
C THR A 288 18.69 -11.01 6.96
N ARG A 289 18.97 -12.23 6.50
CA ARG A 289 18.96 -13.41 7.37
C ARG A 289 20.23 -13.44 8.19
N GLY A 290 20.12 -13.40 9.49
CA GLY A 290 21.27 -13.61 10.39
C GLY A 290 20.93 -13.28 11.82
N ASN A 291 21.14 -14.25 12.71
CA ASN A 291 21.20 -14.12 14.16
C ASN A 291 20.08 -13.32 14.84
N ASP A 292 18.94 -13.96 15.04
CA ASP A 292 17.86 -13.59 15.98
C ASP A 292 17.07 -12.30 15.71
N ARG A 293 17.44 -11.48 14.74
CA ARG A 293 16.67 -10.28 14.34
C ARG A 293 16.69 -10.15 12.83
N ASP A 294 15.54 -10.23 12.21
CA ASP A 294 15.37 -10.01 10.76
C ASP A 294 15.43 -8.50 10.44
N LEU A 295 16.58 -7.88 10.72
CA LEU A 295 16.78 -6.48 10.41
C LEU A 295 16.78 -6.29 8.90
N CYS A 296 15.97 -5.35 8.44
CA CYS A 296 15.89 -4.99 7.05
C CYS A 296 16.83 -3.82 6.73
N ASP A 297 17.53 -3.94 5.60
CA ASP A 297 18.17 -2.81 4.96
C ASP A 297 17.18 -2.16 3.97
N VAL A 298 17.38 -0.89 3.68
CA VAL A 298 16.66 -0.18 2.63
C VAL A 298 17.61 0.12 1.50
N LEU A 299 17.38 -0.50 0.34
CA LEU A 299 18.12 -0.19 -0.89
C LEU A 299 17.41 0.94 -1.64
N ILE A 300 18.19 1.83 -2.25
CA ILE A 300 17.71 2.98 -3.01
C ILE A 300 18.15 2.84 -4.44
N ALA A 301 17.19 2.64 -5.34
CA ALA A 301 17.43 2.61 -6.77
C ALA A 301 17.20 4.01 -7.38
N ASP A 302 18.12 4.43 -8.24
CA ASP A 302 18.00 5.63 -9.06
C ASP A 302 17.32 5.25 -10.39
N LEU A 303 16.08 5.70 -10.54
CA LEU A 303 15.27 5.44 -11.73
C LEU A 303 15.50 6.46 -12.86
N THR A 304 16.34 7.45 -12.63
CA THR A 304 16.74 8.42 -13.68
C THR A 304 17.84 7.89 -14.58
N LEU A 305 18.50 6.82 -14.15
CA LEU A 305 19.51 6.12 -14.94
C LEU A 305 18.87 5.19 -15.98
N ASP A 306 19.58 4.92 -17.06
CA ASP A 306 19.16 3.96 -18.08
C ASP A 306 20.30 2.95 -18.38
N PRO A 307 20.18 1.69 -17.94
CA PRO A 307 19.13 1.13 -17.08
C PRO A 307 19.20 1.67 -15.64
N PRO A 308 18.08 1.64 -14.91
CA PRO A 308 18.06 1.97 -13.48
C PRO A 308 19.02 1.11 -12.67
N ALA A 309 19.55 1.67 -11.56
CA ALA A 309 20.49 0.96 -10.71
C ALA A 309 20.28 1.26 -9.23
N ILE A 310 20.54 0.29 -8.36
CA ILE A 310 20.61 0.47 -6.91
C ILE A 310 21.95 1.17 -6.61
N THR A 311 21.88 2.42 -6.17
CA THR A 311 23.06 3.29 -6.01
C THR A 311 23.41 3.56 -4.55
N ARG A 312 22.49 3.32 -3.61
CA ARG A 312 22.65 3.63 -2.20
C ARG A 312 21.93 2.60 -1.33
N ALA A 313 22.34 2.50 -0.06
CA ALA A 313 21.68 1.67 0.94
C ALA A 313 21.68 2.35 2.31
N ILE A 314 20.65 2.08 3.11
CA ILE A 314 20.58 2.41 4.54
C ILE A 314 20.51 1.09 5.28
N LYS A 315 21.46 0.86 6.21
CA LYS A 315 21.58 -0.40 6.92
C LYS A 315 20.72 -0.44 8.17
N GLN A 316 20.23 -1.63 8.51
CA GLN A 316 19.59 -1.95 9.79
C GLN A 316 18.45 -0.98 10.15
N VAL A 317 17.57 -0.71 9.19
CA VAL A 317 16.49 0.27 9.33
C VAL A 317 15.43 -0.21 10.33
N GLY A 318 15.10 -1.48 10.35
CA GLY A 318 14.12 -2.04 11.29
C GLY A 318 13.69 -3.45 10.94
N ASP A 319 12.86 -4.04 11.79
CA ASP A 319 12.36 -5.40 11.64
C ASP A 319 11.07 -5.40 10.80
N GLY A 320 10.98 -6.29 9.80
CA GLY A 320 9.74 -6.53 9.07
C GLY A 320 9.18 -5.30 8.36
N LEU A 321 10.00 -4.62 7.52
CA LEU A 321 9.53 -3.46 6.76
C LEU A 321 8.41 -3.86 5.79
N GLU A 322 7.26 -3.21 5.90
CA GLU A 322 6.06 -3.54 5.13
C GLU A 322 5.53 -2.39 4.27
N ASN A 323 5.99 -1.18 4.47
CA ASN A 323 5.62 -0.05 3.62
C ASN A 323 6.64 1.10 3.73
N PHE A 324 6.61 1.99 2.73
CA PHE A 324 7.33 3.24 2.69
C PHE A 324 6.37 4.39 2.39
N ALA A 325 6.32 5.41 3.22
CA ALA A 325 5.60 6.64 2.96
C ALA A 325 6.60 7.74 2.59
N PHE A 326 6.52 8.25 1.36
CA PHE A 326 7.33 9.38 0.92
C PHE A 326 6.68 10.69 1.34
N HIS A 327 7.45 11.55 2.00
CA HIS A 327 7.04 12.92 2.23
C HIS A 327 7.12 13.71 0.91
N PRO A 328 6.16 14.61 0.61
CA PRO A 328 6.13 15.38 -0.65
C PRO A 328 7.37 16.25 -0.91
N ASN A 329 8.16 16.58 0.15
CA ASN A 329 9.42 17.31 -0.02
C ASN A 329 10.50 16.52 -0.79
N GLY A 330 10.30 15.22 -1.03
CA GLY A 330 11.23 14.34 -1.74
C GLY A 330 12.50 13.98 -0.97
N LYS A 331 12.64 14.40 0.31
CA LYS A 331 13.84 14.18 1.12
C LYS A 331 13.64 13.13 2.20
N MET A 332 12.43 13.07 2.75
CA MET A 332 12.08 12.24 3.90
C MET A 332 11.22 11.06 3.48
N VAL A 333 11.49 9.92 4.08
CA VAL A 333 10.65 8.72 3.98
C VAL A 333 10.42 8.15 5.37
N VAL A 334 9.23 7.65 5.61
CA VAL A 334 8.93 6.85 6.79
C VAL A 334 8.71 5.40 6.35
N ALA A 335 9.49 4.50 6.90
CA ALA A 335 9.32 3.07 6.72
C ALA A 335 8.50 2.49 7.88
N ALA A 336 7.46 1.73 7.57
CA ALA A 336 6.63 1.05 8.54
C ALA A 336 7.17 -0.36 8.81
N CYS A 337 7.41 -0.68 10.09
CA CYS A 337 7.95 -1.95 10.55
C CYS A 337 6.88 -2.72 11.33
N LEU A 338 6.60 -3.96 10.93
CA LEU A 338 5.57 -4.79 11.58
C LEU A 338 5.98 -5.39 12.92
N GLU A 339 7.24 -5.78 13.04
CA GLU A 339 7.66 -6.75 14.06
C GLU A 339 8.11 -6.12 15.38
N ASN A 340 8.28 -4.80 15.43
CA ASN A 340 8.74 -4.14 16.64
C ASN A 340 7.84 -2.97 17.04
N THR A 341 7.06 -3.17 18.10
CA THR A 341 6.15 -2.13 18.60
C THR A 341 6.88 -0.88 19.12
N LYS A 342 8.13 -1.00 19.55
CA LYS A 342 8.90 0.15 20.06
C LYS A 342 9.58 0.97 18.96
N ASN A 343 9.80 0.37 17.79
CA ASN A 343 10.47 1.00 16.65
C ASN A 343 9.67 0.76 15.38
N SER A 344 8.34 0.90 15.48
CA SER A 344 7.44 0.53 14.40
C SER A 344 7.49 1.48 13.19
N LEU A 345 8.07 2.67 13.35
CA LEU A 345 8.31 3.59 12.25
C LEU A 345 9.78 4.03 12.26
N ALA A 346 10.43 3.93 11.11
CA ALA A 346 11.79 4.43 10.89
C ALA A 346 11.76 5.67 10.01
N VAL A 347 12.31 6.78 10.48
CA VAL A 347 12.40 8.04 9.73
C VAL A 347 13.73 8.11 9.02
N LEU A 348 13.70 8.24 7.70
CA LEU A 348 14.86 8.19 6.82
C LEU A 348 15.08 9.54 6.10
N ASP A 349 16.33 9.98 6.06
CA ASP A 349 16.79 11.04 5.17
C ASP A 349 17.41 10.39 3.92
N ILE A 350 16.68 10.43 2.81
CA ILE A 350 17.13 9.85 1.52
C ILE A 350 17.85 10.85 0.63
N ALA A 351 17.85 12.13 0.99
CA ALA A 351 18.47 13.20 0.21
C ALA A 351 19.94 13.41 0.58
N SER A 352 20.33 13.11 1.80
CA SER A 352 21.72 13.22 2.22
C SER A 352 22.64 12.24 1.49
N SER A 353 23.93 12.53 1.50
CA SER A 353 24.97 11.65 0.93
C SER A 353 26.04 11.39 2.00
N PRO A 354 26.08 10.21 2.59
CA PRO A 354 25.19 9.05 2.41
C PRO A 354 23.78 9.26 2.98
N PRO A 355 22.76 8.54 2.47
CA PRO A 355 21.44 8.52 3.07
C PRO A 355 21.49 7.81 4.43
N ARG A 356 20.57 8.14 5.35
CA ARG A 356 20.68 7.67 6.73
C ARG A 356 19.33 7.47 7.41
N LEU A 357 19.32 6.56 8.37
CA LEU A 357 18.29 6.47 9.39
C LEU A 357 18.50 7.61 10.39
N LEU A 358 17.45 8.38 10.65
CA LEU A 358 17.50 9.48 11.60
C LEU A 358 17.09 9.05 13.00
N TYR A 359 15.91 8.44 13.12
CA TYR A 359 15.38 7.95 14.38
C TYR A 359 14.20 7.01 14.15
N HIS A 360 13.76 6.38 15.23
CA HIS A 360 12.53 5.58 15.25
C HIS A 360 11.44 6.26 16.06
N LEU A 361 10.18 5.96 15.68
CA LEU A 361 8.99 6.35 16.43
C LEU A 361 8.20 5.11 16.82
N ASP A 362 7.58 5.19 18.00
CA ASP A 362 6.63 4.20 18.45
C ASP A 362 5.26 4.47 17.81
N ALA A 363 4.83 3.60 16.92
CA ALA A 363 3.43 3.52 16.53
C ALA A 363 2.80 2.32 17.24
N ALA A 364 1.57 2.47 17.68
CA ALA A 364 0.88 1.40 18.35
C ALA A 364 0.47 0.30 17.36
N GLY A 365 1.04 -0.90 17.53
CA GLY A 365 0.70 -2.10 16.77
C GLY A 365 1.29 -2.18 15.37
N SER A 366 1.04 -3.31 14.71
CA SER A 366 1.52 -3.56 13.34
C SER A 366 0.93 -2.57 12.35
N SER A 367 1.80 -1.88 11.62
CA SER A 367 1.43 -0.83 10.68
C SER A 367 1.83 -1.24 9.27
N GLN A 368 0.86 -1.47 8.41
CA GLN A 368 1.13 -1.69 6.99
C GLN A 368 0.68 -0.50 6.15
N GLY A 369 -0.43 0.13 6.51
CA GLY A 369 -0.89 1.36 5.90
C GLY A 369 -0.16 2.57 6.48
N ALA A 370 0.64 3.27 5.67
CA ALA A 370 1.26 4.54 6.03
C ALA A 370 1.27 5.47 4.82
N GLU A 371 0.73 6.69 4.98
CA GLU A 371 0.64 7.69 3.92
C GLU A 371 0.79 9.11 4.45
N PHE A 372 1.57 9.93 3.75
CA PHE A 372 1.59 11.38 4.01
C PHE A 372 0.42 12.08 3.32
N SER A 373 -0.11 13.12 3.96
CA SER A 373 -1.00 14.06 3.27
C SER A 373 -0.30 14.69 2.06
N PRO A 374 -1.03 15.08 1.00
CA PRO A 374 -0.44 15.66 -0.21
C PRO A 374 0.35 16.95 0.04
N ASP A 375 0.01 17.69 1.09
CA ASP A 375 0.74 18.89 1.55
C ASP A 375 1.94 18.57 2.46
N GLY A 376 2.06 17.32 2.91
CA GLY A 376 3.13 16.85 3.78
C GLY A 376 2.94 17.15 5.26
N ASP A 377 1.88 17.85 5.65
CA ASP A 377 1.65 18.27 7.03
C ASP A 377 1.44 17.13 8.01
N LYS A 378 0.91 16.01 7.52
CA LYS A 378 0.54 14.88 8.36
C LYS A 378 0.96 13.55 7.75
N LEU A 379 1.39 12.65 8.63
CA LEU A 379 1.53 11.23 8.35
C LEU A 379 0.39 10.47 9.03
N PHE A 380 -0.31 9.66 8.27
CA PHE A 380 -1.35 8.75 8.74
C PHE A 380 -0.81 7.33 8.79
N VAL A 381 -0.99 6.65 9.91
CA VAL A 381 -0.47 5.29 10.13
C VAL A 381 -1.57 4.41 10.70
N GLY A 382 -1.91 3.37 9.97
CA GLY A 382 -2.92 2.41 10.42
C GLY A 382 -2.38 1.50 11.52
N SER A 383 -3.06 1.44 12.66
CA SER A 383 -2.76 0.53 13.76
C SER A 383 -3.74 -0.63 13.78
N ALA A 384 -3.25 -1.81 13.43
CA ALA A 384 -4.06 -3.02 13.35
C ALA A 384 -4.61 -3.43 14.73
N ASP A 385 -3.76 -3.36 15.77
CA ASP A 385 -4.09 -3.78 17.13
C ASP A 385 -5.16 -2.94 17.80
N HIS A 386 -5.26 -1.67 17.40
CA HIS A 386 -6.14 -0.71 18.05
C HIS A 386 -7.35 -0.32 17.20
N GLY A 387 -7.43 -0.80 15.95
CA GLY A 387 -8.50 -0.43 15.02
C GLY A 387 -8.58 1.08 14.83
N ARG A 388 -7.44 1.74 14.62
CA ARG A 388 -7.37 3.18 14.45
C ARG A 388 -6.25 3.62 13.52
N ILE A 389 -6.36 4.79 12.96
CA ILE A 389 -5.29 5.50 12.30
C ILE A 389 -4.67 6.45 13.31
N GLU A 390 -3.40 6.30 13.58
CA GLU A 390 -2.59 7.25 14.32
C GLU A 390 -2.10 8.34 13.39
N VAL A 391 -1.97 9.55 13.93
CA VAL A 391 -1.60 10.72 13.15
C VAL A 391 -0.34 11.33 13.74
N TYR A 392 0.56 11.74 12.87
CA TYR A 392 1.79 12.45 13.22
C TYR A 392 1.82 13.77 12.47
N ASP A 393 2.02 14.86 13.19
CA ASP A 393 2.18 16.19 12.61
C ASP A 393 3.63 16.37 12.16
N PHE A 394 3.83 16.89 10.96
CA PHE A 394 5.14 17.29 10.48
C PHE A 394 5.45 18.71 11.01
N VAL A 395 6.48 18.82 11.84
CA VAL A 395 6.79 20.08 12.56
C VAL A 395 8.13 20.70 12.19
N GLY A 396 8.88 20.06 11.30
CA GLY A 396 10.18 20.54 10.85
C GLY A 396 10.74 19.72 9.71
N GLU A 397 11.97 19.95 9.31
CA GLU A 397 12.56 19.35 8.10
C GLU A 397 12.47 17.81 8.09
N PHE A 398 12.62 17.17 9.25
CA PHE A 398 12.54 15.71 9.42
C PHE A 398 11.82 15.31 10.72
N GLU A 399 11.17 16.25 11.40
CA GLU A 399 10.55 15.98 12.69
C GLU A 399 9.07 15.65 12.53
N LEU A 400 8.69 14.51 13.11
CA LEU A 400 7.31 14.06 13.27
C LEU A 400 6.93 14.04 14.73
N ARG A 401 5.81 14.65 15.07
CA ARG A 401 5.26 14.66 16.44
C ARG A 401 3.94 13.91 16.45
N LYS A 402 3.80 12.92 17.33
CA LYS A 402 2.55 12.18 17.48
C LYS A 402 1.42 13.12 17.92
N ASN A 403 0.35 13.14 17.14
CA ASN A 403 -0.88 13.84 17.50
C ASN A 403 -1.65 13.02 18.53
N GLN A 404 -2.29 13.69 19.49
CA GLN A 404 -3.13 13.02 20.49
C GLN A 404 -4.46 12.51 19.92
N LYS A 405 -4.85 13.01 18.74
CA LYS A 405 -6.09 12.66 18.06
C LYS A 405 -5.83 11.50 17.11
N PHE A 406 -6.80 10.61 16.99
CA PHE A 406 -6.76 9.46 16.11
C PHE A 406 -8.11 9.26 15.42
N ILE A 407 -8.15 8.42 14.40
CA ILE A 407 -9.37 8.10 13.65
C ILE A 407 -9.68 6.61 13.86
N LYS A 408 -10.90 6.30 14.31
CA LYS A 408 -11.33 4.89 14.45
C LYS A 408 -11.59 4.29 13.08
N ILE A 409 -11.10 3.05 12.88
CA ILE A 409 -11.30 2.20 11.70
C ILE A 409 -11.60 0.77 12.16
N GLY A 410 -11.72 -0.18 11.23
CA GLY A 410 -11.79 -1.61 11.58
C GLY A 410 -10.47 -2.12 12.16
N TYR A 411 -10.59 -3.20 12.95
CA TYR A 411 -9.44 -3.94 13.47
C TYR A 411 -8.79 -4.78 12.39
N GLY A 412 -7.56 -5.21 12.64
CA GLY A 412 -6.82 -6.12 11.81
C GLY A 412 -5.81 -5.44 10.89
N HIS A 413 -5.12 -6.25 10.14
CA HIS A 413 -4.14 -5.80 9.17
C HIS A 413 -4.78 -4.79 8.21
N ASN A 414 -4.08 -3.71 7.88
CA ASN A 414 -4.71 -2.64 7.12
C ASN A 414 -3.85 -2.13 5.98
N SER A 415 -4.52 -1.64 4.95
CA SER A 415 -3.94 -0.86 3.87
C SER A 415 -4.58 0.53 3.86
N LEU A 416 -3.77 1.55 3.68
CA LEU A 416 -4.19 2.94 3.68
C LEU A 416 -3.80 3.58 2.35
N THR A 417 -4.70 4.38 1.80
CA THR A 417 -4.44 5.15 0.58
C THR A 417 -5.10 6.52 0.67
N ILE A 418 -4.49 7.52 0.06
CA ILE A 418 -5.08 8.85 -0.13
C ILE A 418 -5.59 8.93 -1.55
N GLY A 419 -6.89 9.15 -1.69
CA GLY A 419 -7.54 9.28 -2.97
C GLY A 419 -7.72 10.72 -3.41
N PRO A 420 -8.03 10.94 -4.70
CA PRO A 420 -8.54 12.20 -5.18
C PRO A 420 -9.87 12.51 -4.48
N ARG A 421 -10.18 13.79 -4.33
CA ARG A 421 -11.42 14.23 -3.69
C ARG A 421 -12.62 13.81 -4.53
N TYR A 422 -13.50 13.01 -3.95
CA TYR A 422 -14.87 12.92 -4.38
C TYR A 422 -15.76 13.45 -3.25
N PHE A 423 -16.38 14.60 -3.47
CA PHE A 423 -17.50 15.03 -2.64
C PHE A 423 -18.77 14.77 -3.44
N PRO A 424 -19.64 13.86 -2.99
CA PRO A 424 -20.96 13.77 -3.60
C PRO A 424 -21.58 15.16 -3.57
N LYS A 425 -21.97 15.69 -4.73
CA LYS A 425 -22.74 16.92 -4.77
C LYS A 425 -23.92 16.73 -3.82
N LYS A 426 -24.03 17.57 -2.78
CA LYS A 426 -25.23 17.61 -1.95
C LYS A 426 -26.38 17.69 -2.95
N SER A 427 -27.25 16.67 -3.01
CA SER A 427 -28.49 16.78 -3.73
C SER A 427 -29.15 18.01 -3.16
N SER A 428 -29.29 19.06 -3.98
CA SER A 428 -30.14 20.19 -3.64
C SER A 428 -31.52 19.57 -3.39
N ALA A 429 -31.87 19.42 -2.12
CA ALA A 429 -33.22 19.06 -1.73
C ALA A 429 -34.14 20.06 -2.45
N LYS A 430 -34.92 19.55 -3.40
CA LYS A 430 -36.05 20.28 -4.00
C LYS A 430 -37.18 20.30 -2.98
#